data_16e059481dd962f918a530ef56a810d6
#
_entry.id   16e059481dd962f918a530ef56a810d6
#
_cell.length_a   1.000
_cell.length_b   1.000
_cell.length_c   1.000
_cell.angle_alpha   90.00
_cell.angle_beta   90.00
_cell.angle_gamma   90.00
#
_symmetry.space_group_name_H-M   'P 1'
#
loop_
_entity.id
_entity.type
_entity.pdbx_description
1 polymer ?
#
loop_
_entity_poly.entity_id
_entity_poly.type
_entity_poly.pdbx_seq_one_letter_code
_entity_poly.pdbx_strand_id
1 'polypeptide(L)'
;PMHEQEEVAAPMHEHEEHAMPMRAQEEAVTPMHEHEEHAMTMREHDATSMSVQAAERMTMEQDVIAHMTDYSALMATESTQLPASQQWREIDLRLTGNMERYVWSLNGKTAREDPQILIKKGENVRFLLSNDTMMHHPMHLHGHFFRVVNQHGERSPLKHTVNVPPMGSVVIEFDANEEEDWLFHCHNQYHMKTGMNRVVSYEDTSLFTADVEKLIRPSRRWFDVNNFHAMNSFLDYELSFADERNEFRFELDTNISDSYEIHATYDYYFNRFVSGFAGVEIREHHHGKDHDIGIAGLNVTLPMLIDSEWRVNDHGRFRLELQSELQFTRHFGFDWRWNTDNEYRYGLNYRVNNRWLLTLHTDTEYGDGVGVKFFY
;
A
#
# COMPACT_ATOMS: atom_id res chain seq x y z
N PRO A 1 -42.35 20.45 56.27
CA PRO A 1 -42.06 21.68 55.62
C PRO A 1 -40.94 21.42 54.59
N MET A 2 -41.36 21.53 53.35
CA MET A 2 -40.54 21.47 52.17
C MET A 2 -39.74 22.76 52.02
N HIS A 3 -38.45 22.70 51.76
CA HIS A 3 -37.66 23.80 51.24
C HIS A 3 -37.26 23.43 49.83
N GLU A 4 -37.87 24.12 48.86
CA GLU A 4 -37.41 24.25 47.50
C GLU A 4 -36.13 25.08 47.50
N GLN A 5 -35.07 24.60 46.87
CA GLN A 5 -33.91 25.39 46.48
C GLN A 5 -33.98 25.66 45.01
N GLU A 6 -34.12 26.91 44.64
CA GLU A 6 -34.00 27.44 43.28
C GLU A 6 -32.55 27.29 42.78
N GLU A 7 -32.41 26.67 41.67
CA GLU A 7 -31.16 26.57 40.93
C GLU A 7 -31.03 27.80 40.02
N VAL A 8 -30.11 28.69 40.39
CA VAL A 8 -29.80 29.90 39.61
C VAL A 8 -28.88 29.55 38.48
N ALA A 9 -29.33 29.63 37.25
CA ALA A 9 -28.56 29.48 36.03
C ALA A 9 -27.60 30.63 35.85
N ALA A 10 -26.31 30.32 35.65
CA ALA A 10 -25.28 31.29 35.28
C ALA A 10 -25.33 31.59 33.76
N PRO A 11 -25.09 32.84 33.34
CA PRO A 11 -25.17 33.24 31.94
C PRO A 11 -24.03 32.71 31.09
N MET A 12 -24.35 32.18 29.89
CA MET A 12 -23.39 31.81 28.86
C MET A 12 -22.69 33.03 28.29
N HIS A 13 -21.41 33.02 28.30
CA HIS A 13 -20.57 34.00 27.58
C HIS A 13 -20.59 33.69 26.09
N GLU A 14 -21.12 34.62 25.32
CA GLU A 14 -20.96 34.63 23.85
C GLU A 14 -19.51 34.93 23.49
N HIS A 15 -18.86 34.06 22.76
CA HIS A 15 -17.58 34.35 22.12
C HIS A 15 -17.82 35.07 20.81
N GLU A 16 -17.50 36.35 20.76
CA GLU A 16 -17.43 37.13 19.54
C GLU A 16 -16.32 36.59 18.62
N GLU A 17 -16.70 36.19 17.42
CA GLU A 17 -15.78 35.87 16.33
C GLU A 17 -15.13 37.17 15.83
N HIS A 18 -13.86 37.36 16.10
CA HIS A 18 -13.06 38.37 15.43
C HIS A 18 -12.69 37.93 14.01
N ALA A 19 -13.48 38.34 13.04
CA ALA A 19 -13.13 38.29 11.63
C ALA A 19 -12.04 39.31 11.31
N MET A 20 -10.86 38.85 10.91
CA MET A 20 -9.83 39.73 10.34
C MET A 20 -10.20 40.12 8.90
N PRO A 21 -10.07 41.37 8.50
CA PRO A 21 -10.36 41.78 7.13
C PRO A 21 -9.24 41.37 6.20
N MET A 22 -9.55 40.57 5.17
CA MET A 22 -8.68 40.31 4.03
C MET A 22 -8.54 41.61 3.20
N ARG A 23 -7.32 42.12 3.14
CA ARG A 23 -6.94 43.24 2.30
C ARG A 23 -6.82 42.74 0.86
N ALA A 24 -7.75 43.13 0.00
CA ALA A 24 -7.65 42.96 -1.43
C ALA A 24 -6.47 43.77 -1.99
N GLN A 25 -5.52 43.09 -2.59
CA GLN A 25 -4.53 43.76 -3.44
C GLN A 25 -5.09 43.81 -4.86
N GLU A 26 -5.37 44.98 -5.33
CA GLU A 26 -5.63 45.29 -6.74
C GLU A 26 -4.34 45.08 -7.54
N GLU A 27 -4.29 44.05 -8.35
CA GLU A 27 -3.26 43.91 -9.39
C GLU A 27 -3.65 44.77 -10.59
N ALA A 28 -2.79 45.73 -10.90
CA ALA A 28 -2.91 46.60 -12.06
C ALA A 28 -2.71 45.80 -13.37
N VAL A 29 -3.71 45.86 -14.20
CA VAL A 29 -3.68 45.32 -15.60
C VAL A 29 -2.80 46.21 -16.45
N THR A 30 -1.64 45.70 -16.86
CA THR A 30 -0.84 46.30 -17.94
C THR A 30 -1.25 45.75 -19.29
N PRO A 31 -1.34 46.56 -20.38
CA PRO A 31 -1.82 46.11 -21.67
C PRO A 31 -0.80 45.20 -22.38
N MET A 32 -1.31 44.17 -23.06
CA MET A 32 -0.55 43.26 -23.89
C MET A 32 0.06 44.00 -25.09
N HIS A 33 1.38 43.89 -25.21
CA HIS A 33 2.08 44.19 -26.47
C HIS A 33 2.01 42.98 -27.38
N GLU A 34 1.58 43.20 -28.60
CA GLU A 34 1.69 42.26 -29.70
C GLU A 34 3.16 41.93 -29.96
N HIS A 35 3.52 40.64 -29.86
CA HIS A 35 4.81 40.14 -30.30
C HIS A 35 4.68 39.35 -31.59
N GLU A 36 5.42 39.81 -32.56
CA GLU A 36 5.65 39.24 -33.88
C GLU A 36 6.12 37.78 -33.80
N GLU A 37 5.58 36.95 -34.69
CA GLU A 37 6.00 35.60 -34.98
C GLU A 37 7.47 35.56 -35.45
N HIS A 38 8.39 35.20 -34.59
CA HIS A 38 9.71 34.72 -35.00
C HIS A 38 9.74 33.17 -34.94
N ALA A 39 9.69 32.57 -36.12
CA ALA A 39 9.98 31.16 -36.35
C ALA A 39 11.41 30.85 -35.88
N MET A 40 11.56 30.24 -34.71
CA MET A 40 12.82 29.68 -34.26
C MET A 40 12.99 28.29 -34.84
N THR A 41 13.94 28.14 -35.75
CA THR A 41 14.52 26.85 -36.13
C THR A 41 15.23 26.24 -34.93
N MET A 42 14.65 25.22 -34.34
CA MET A 42 15.32 24.43 -33.32
C MET A 42 16.51 23.69 -33.92
N ARG A 43 17.70 23.97 -33.40
CA ARG A 43 18.92 23.22 -33.71
C ARG A 43 18.87 21.91 -32.95
N GLU A 44 19.10 20.81 -33.65
CA GLU A 44 19.14 19.42 -33.09
C GLU A 44 20.20 19.15 -32.00
N HIS A 45 20.95 20.17 -31.57
CA HIS A 45 22.03 20.02 -30.58
C HIS A 45 21.60 20.10 -29.11
N ASP A 46 20.39 20.55 -28.79
CA ASP A 46 19.97 20.73 -27.37
C ASP A 46 19.28 19.50 -26.75
N ALA A 47 18.74 18.59 -27.55
CA ALA A 47 18.04 17.41 -27.03
C ALA A 47 18.97 16.40 -26.32
N THR A 48 20.23 16.31 -26.78
CA THR A 48 21.20 15.35 -26.21
C THR A 48 21.78 15.85 -24.86
N SER A 49 21.95 17.16 -24.70
CA SER A 49 22.46 17.75 -23.45
C SER A 49 21.42 17.70 -22.31
N MET A 50 20.14 17.86 -22.64
CA MET A 50 19.02 17.75 -21.65
C MET A 50 18.83 16.31 -21.18
N SER A 51 19.05 15.30 -22.04
CA SER A 51 18.95 13.89 -21.65
C SER A 51 20.09 13.43 -20.74
N VAL A 52 21.29 13.91 -20.94
CA VAL A 52 22.46 13.61 -20.09
C VAL A 52 22.31 14.27 -18.72
N GLN A 53 21.89 15.54 -18.67
CA GLN A 53 21.65 16.23 -17.40
C GLN A 53 20.48 15.63 -16.59
N ALA A 54 19.44 15.12 -17.26
CA ALA A 54 18.35 14.41 -16.61
C ALA A 54 18.79 13.05 -16.06
N ALA A 55 19.66 12.32 -16.79
CA ALA A 55 20.23 11.06 -16.35
C ALA A 55 21.20 11.26 -15.18
N GLU A 56 22.04 12.30 -15.22
CA GLU A 56 22.93 12.65 -14.10
C GLU A 56 22.16 13.11 -12.86
N ARG A 57 21.06 13.84 -13.01
CA ARG A 57 20.16 14.18 -11.89
C ARG A 57 19.53 12.95 -11.28
N MET A 58 19.05 12.00 -12.08
CA MET A 58 18.44 10.77 -11.57
C MET A 58 19.47 9.88 -10.84
N THR A 59 20.72 9.79 -11.33
CA THR A 59 21.78 9.06 -10.65
C THR A 59 22.19 9.74 -9.34
N MET A 60 22.36 11.06 -9.32
CA MET A 60 22.62 11.81 -8.09
C MET A 60 21.49 11.69 -7.08
N GLU A 61 20.22 11.69 -7.50
CA GLU A 61 19.08 11.55 -6.64
C GLU A 61 18.99 10.12 -6.05
N GLN A 62 19.29 9.10 -6.83
CA GLN A 62 19.39 7.72 -6.37
C GLN A 62 20.57 7.51 -5.39
N ASP A 63 21.72 8.10 -5.66
CA ASP A 63 22.89 8.04 -4.77
C ASP A 63 22.63 8.78 -3.45
N VAL A 64 21.95 9.91 -3.48
CA VAL A 64 21.54 10.65 -2.27
C VAL A 64 20.54 9.85 -1.45
N ILE A 65 19.55 9.22 -2.09
CA ILE A 65 18.56 8.36 -1.41
C ILE A 65 19.25 7.12 -0.81
N ALA A 66 20.18 6.49 -1.53
CA ALA A 66 20.95 5.36 -1.03
C ALA A 66 21.81 5.73 0.18
N HIS A 67 22.42 6.92 0.18
CA HIS A 67 23.20 7.41 1.32
C HIS A 67 22.34 7.87 2.49
N MET A 68 21.15 8.40 2.27
CA MET A 68 20.24 8.83 3.35
C MET A 68 19.67 7.66 4.16
N THR A 69 19.72 6.43 3.63
CA THR A 69 19.19 5.23 4.32
C THR A 69 20.27 4.36 4.96
N ASP A 70 21.53 4.66 4.71
CA ASP A 70 22.67 3.94 5.30
C ASP A 70 23.03 4.52 6.68
N TYR A 71 22.49 3.92 7.72
CA TYR A 71 22.82 4.28 9.10
C TYR A 71 24.17 3.75 9.55
N SER A 72 24.88 2.94 8.76
CA SER A 72 26.16 2.37 9.13
C SER A 72 27.26 3.42 9.31
N ALA A 73 27.19 4.52 8.55
CA ALA A 73 28.15 5.62 8.63
C ALA A 73 27.90 6.58 9.81
N LEU A 74 26.71 6.51 10.43
CA LEU A 74 26.35 7.43 11.50
C LEU A 74 26.87 6.95 12.85
N MET A 75 27.53 7.86 13.59
CA MET A 75 28.06 7.62 14.93
C MET A 75 27.63 8.74 15.86
N ALA A 76 27.14 8.37 17.05
CA ALA A 76 26.82 9.34 18.09
C ALA A 76 28.12 10.00 18.66
N THR A 77 28.01 11.26 19.06
CA THR A 77 29.13 12.00 19.69
C THR A 77 29.50 11.45 21.05
N GLU A 78 28.53 10.88 21.75
CA GLU A 78 28.67 10.29 23.09
C GLU A 78 28.15 8.85 23.07
N SER A 79 28.40 8.10 24.17
CA SER A 79 27.85 6.74 24.33
C SER A 79 26.32 6.80 24.42
N THR A 80 25.68 5.92 23.65
CA THR A 80 24.21 5.72 23.64
C THR A 80 23.85 4.35 24.22
N GLN A 81 24.77 3.72 24.95
CA GLN A 81 24.56 2.42 25.54
C GLN A 81 23.43 2.47 26.58
N LEU A 82 22.54 1.49 26.50
CA LEU A 82 21.45 1.36 27.44
C LEU A 82 21.92 0.81 28.80
N PRO A 83 21.16 1.02 29.89
CA PRO A 83 21.54 0.53 31.21
C PRO A 83 21.77 -0.99 31.25
N ALA A 84 22.96 -1.44 31.62
CA ALA A 84 23.34 -2.86 31.64
C ALA A 84 22.58 -3.69 32.70
N SER A 85 22.00 -3.03 33.70
CA SER A 85 21.27 -3.69 34.80
C SER A 85 19.84 -4.10 34.47
N GLN A 86 19.32 -3.65 33.33
CA GLN A 86 17.94 -3.92 32.92
C GLN A 86 17.81 -5.23 32.14
N GLN A 87 16.64 -5.85 32.24
CA GLN A 87 16.30 -7.02 31.44
C GLN A 87 16.03 -6.60 29.99
N TRP A 88 16.32 -7.48 29.05
CA TRP A 88 16.03 -7.29 27.63
C TRP A 88 14.72 -7.92 27.23
N ARG A 89 13.91 -7.14 26.49
CA ARG A 89 12.75 -7.63 25.75
C ARG A 89 13.01 -7.47 24.26
N GLU A 90 13.05 -8.58 23.55
CA GLU A 90 13.21 -8.58 22.10
C GLU A 90 11.87 -8.85 21.43
N ILE A 91 11.53 -8.07 20.40
CA ILE A 91 10.25 -8.13 19.68
C ILE A 91 10.52 -8.10 18.17
N ASP A 92 10.12 -9.15 17.49
CA ASP A 92 10.17 -9.25 16.03
C ASP A 92 8.99 -8.55 15.39
N LEU A 93 9.26 -7.58 14.51
CA LEU A 93 8.27 -6.81 13.78
C LEU A 93 8.55 -6.88 12.28
N ARG A 94 7.78 -7.71 11.59
CA ARG A 94 7.85 -7.83 10.14
C ARG A 94 6.91 -6.81 9.50
N LEU A 95 7.47 -5.90 8.71
CA LEU A 95 6.73 -4.91 7.94
C LEU A 95 6.21 -5.61 6.68
N THR A 96 4.90 -5.74 6.60
CA THR A 96 4.22 -6.50 5.54
C THR A 96 3.15 -5.65 4.88
N GLY A 97 2.75 -5.99 3.66
CA GLY A 97 1.73 -5.25 2.94
C GLY A 97 1.28 -5.96 1.67
N ASN A 98 0.15 -5.53 1.16
CA ASN A 98 -0.35 -5.85 -0.16
C ASN A 98 -0.67 -4.54 -0.87
N MET A 99 -0.03 -4.31 -2.02
CA MET A 99 -0.17 -3.06 -2.77
C MET A 99 -1.46 -3.01 -3.58
N GLU A 100 -1.99 -4.14 -4.01
CA GLU A 100 -3.22 -4.22 -4.80
C GLU A 100 -4.43 -3.80 -3.96
N ARG A 101 -4.49 -4.26 -2.71
CA ARG A 101 -5.55 -3.94 -1.76
C ARG A 101 -5.24 -2.79 -0.82
N TYR A 102 -4.08 -2.13 -0.97
CA TYR A 102 -3.60 -1.04 -0.10
C TYR A 102 -3.63 -1.35 1.40
N VAL A 103 -3.37 -2.62 1.78
CA VAL A 103 -3.35 -3.07 3.17
C VAL A 103 -1.91 -3.19 3.64
N TRP A 104 -1.57 -2.46 4.70
CA TRP A 104 -0.25 -2.46 5.31
C TRP A 104 -0.34 -2.95 6.75
N SER A 105 0.67 -3.69 7.22
CA SER A 105 0.55 -4.41 8.47
C SER A 105 1.91 -4.66 9.14
N LEU A 106 1.87 -5.02 10.42
CA LEU A 106 2.99 -5.56 11.19
C LEU A 106 2.68 -7.02 11.53
N ASN A 107 3.62 -7.92 11.24
CA ASN A 107 3.44 -9.36 11.44
C ASN A 107 2.21 -9.96 10.73
N GLY A 108 1.84 -9.40 9.56
CA GLY A 108 0.67 -9.82 8.79
C GLY A 108 -0.68 -9.42 9.38
N LYS A 109 -0.69 -8.57 10.42
CA LYS A 109 -1.88 -8.05 11.07
C LYS A 109 -1.91 -6.53 11.02
N THR A 110 -3.05 -5.96 10.74
CA THR A 110 -3.26 -4.52 10.82
C THR A 110 -3.37 -4.06 12.27
N ALA A 111 -3.28 -2.75 12.52
CA ALA A 111 -3.54 -2.19 13.86
C ALA A 111 -4.95 -2.51 14.39
N ARG A 112 -5.88 -2.85 13.51
CA ARG A 112 -7.22 -3.25 13.88
C ARG A 112 -7.28 -4.66 14.44
N GLU A 113 -6.43 -5.55 13.94
CA GLU A 113 -6.37 -6.97 14.33
C GLU A 113 -5.47 -7.19 15.55
N ASP A 114 -4.43 -6.35 15.68
CA ASP A 114 -3.42 -6.45 16.74
C ASP A 114 -2.92 -5.04 17.08
N PRO A 115 -3.62 -4.30 17.94
CA PRO A 115 -3.40 -2.87 18.13
C PRO A 115 -2.19 -2.54 19.04
N GLN A 116 -1.69 -3.50 19.85
CA GLN A 116 -0.84 -3.17 20.98
C GLN A 116 0.44 -4.01 21.04
N ILE A 117 1.52 -3.37 21.46
CA ILE A 117 2.79 -4.01 21.85
C ILE A 117 3.00 -3.74 23.33
N LEU A 118 3.06 -4.78 24.15
CA LEU A 118 3.24 -4.65 25.60
C LEU A 118 4.71 -4.68 25.99
N ILE A 119 5.14 -3.69 26.79
CA ILE A 119 6.48 -3.59 27.39
C ILE A 119 6.36 -3.29 28.90
N LYS A 120 7.47 -3.38 29.63
CA LYS A 120 7.52 -3.06 31.06
C LYS A 120 8.48 -1.91 31.33
N LYS A 121 8.12 -1.05 32.25
CA LYS A 121 9.01 0.00 32.73
C LYS A 121 10.29 -0.61 33.32
N GLY A 122 11.46 -0.07 32.91
CA GLY A 122 12.77 -0.54 33.36
C GLY A 122 13.31 -1.73 32.55
N GLU A 123 12.73 -2.07 31.40
CA GLU A 123 13.33 -3.00 30.44
C GLU A 123 14.15 -2.26 29.38
N ASN A 124 15.16 -2.92 28.85
CA ASN A 124 15.74 -2.54 27.56
C ASN A 124 14.97 -3.25 26.46
N VAL A 125 14.36 -2.50 25.58
CA VAL A 125 13.54 -3.04 24.48
C VAL A 125 14.30 -3.02 23.18
N ARG A 126 14.29 -4.12 22.45
CA ARG A 126 14.86 -4.27 21.11
C ARG A 126 13.77 -4.64 20.12
N PHE A 127 13.59 -3.83 19.09
CA PHE A 127 12.76 -4.18 17.93
C PHE A 127 13.63 -4.66 16.78
N LEU A 128 13.35 -5.84 16.28
CA LEU A 128 13.93 -6.40 15.07
C LEU A 128 12.96 -6.08 13.91
N LEU A 129 13.24 -5.01 13.19
CA LEU A 129 12.40 -4.56 12.06
C LEU A 129 12.89 -5.25 10.79
N SER A 130 12.06 -6.10 10.20
CA SER A 130 12.33 -6.72 8.89
C SER A 130 11.26 -6.30 7.88
N ASN A 131 11.68 -5.82 6.72
CA ASN A 131 10.79 -5.33 5.68
C ASN A 131 10.63 -6.39 4.58
N ASP A 132 9.46 -7.00 4.51
CA ASP A 132 9.09 -8.00 3.51
C ASP A 132 8.39 -7.37 2.29
N THR A 133 8.55 -6.07 2.08
CA THR A 133 7.92 -5.34 0.98
C THR A 133 8.97 -4.66 0.09
N MET A 134 8.56 -4.23 -1.08
CA MET A 134 9.40 -3.49 -2.03
C MET A 134 9.38 -1.97 -1.79
N MET A 135 8.78 -1.50 -0.70
CA MET A 135 8.71 -0.09 -0.36
C MET A 135 9.53 0.24 0.89
N HIS A 136 9.96 1.50 0.97
CA HIS A 136 10.59 2.03 2.18
C HIS A 136 9.54 2.29 3.27
N HIS A 137 9.88 1.95 4.51
CA HIS A 137 9.03 2.22 5.67
C HIS A 137 9.79 3.04 6.71
N PRO A 138 9.60 4.36 6.75
CA PRO A 138 10.10 5.20 7.85
C PRO A 138 9.28 4.91 9.12
N MET A 139 9.85 4.16 10.06
CA MET A 139 9.20 3.77 11.32
C MET A 139 9.51 4.77 12.41
N HIS A 140 8.48 5.30 13.06
CA HIS A 140 8.57 6.31 14.11
C HIS A 140 7.96 5.80 15.41
N LEU A 141 8.66 6.00 16.52
CA LEU A 141 8.18 5.74 17.87
C LEU A 141 8.03 7.07 18.62
N HIS A 142 6.83 7.36 19.09
CA HIS A 142 6.57 8.51 19.93
C HIS A 142 7.17 8.31 21.34
N GLY A 143 7.46 9.41 22.02
CA GLY A 143 7.92 9.44 23.40
C GLY A 143 9.34 8.92 23.64
N HIS A 144 9.95 8.21 22.71
CA HIS A 144 11.24 7.56 22.88
C HIS A 144 12.25 7.98 21.81
N PHE A 145 13.48 8.20 22.23
CA PHE A 145 14.63 8.10 21.34
C PHE A 145 15.17 6.68 21.39
N PHE A 146 15.39 6.09 20.24
CA PHE A 146 16.00 4.79 20.13
C PHE A 146 17.36 4.88 19.44
N ARG A 147 18.26 4.01 19.81
CA ARG A 147 19.51 3.82 19.10
C ARG A 147 19.30 2.88 17.91
N VAL A 148 19.83 3.26 16.75
CA VAL A 148 19.85 2.39 15.57
C VAL A 148 21.13 1.57 15.61
N VAL A 149 21.02 0.30 15.94
CA VAL A 149 22.17 -0.59 16.12
C VAL A 149 22.97 -0.71 14.84
N ASN A 150 24.26 -0.36 14.91
CA ASN A 150 25.19 -0.44 13.78
C ASN A 150 26.60 -0.86 14.24
N GLN A 151 27.56 -0.84 13.32
CA GLN A 151 28.96 -1.23 13.58
C GLN A 151 29.68 -0.40 14.66
N HIS A 152 29.16 0.78 15.02
CA HIS A 152 29.77 1.64 16.04
C HIS A 152 29.41 1.25 17.48
N GLY A 153 28.59 0.18 17.64
CA GLY A 153 28.31 -0.43 18.95
C GLY A 153 27.78 0.57 19.96
N GLU A 154 28.56 0.86 21.01
CA GLU A 154 28.16 1.80 22.09
C GLU A 154 27.84 3.22 21.60
N ARG A 155 28.29 3.60 20.41
CA ARG A 155 28.06 4.91 19.79
C ARG A 155 27.10 4.82 18.60
N SER A 156 26.20 3.83 18.60
CA SER A 156 25.10 3.76 17.63
C SER A 156 24.25 5.02 17.69
N PRO A 157 23.81 5.62 16.54
CA PRO A 157 23.13 6.91 16.54
C PRO A 157 21.75 6.84 17.18
N LEU A 158 21.37 7.90 17.92
CA LEU A 158 20.03 8.09 18.42
C LEU A 158 19.13 8.69 17.34
N LYS A 159 17.94 8.13 17.19
CA LYS A 159 16.89 8.57 16.28
C LYS A 159 15.53 8.42 16.96
N HIS A 160 14.53 9.07 16.42
CA HIS A 160 13.10 8.84 16.74
C HIS A 160 12.35 8.26 15.53
N THR A 161 12.97 8.30 14.35
CA THR A 161 12.47 7.73 13.11
C THR A 161 13.61 7.03 12.39
N VAL A 162 13.35 5.82 11.90
CA VAL A 162 14.32 5.03 11.13
C VAL A 162 13.66 4.50 9.87
N ASN A 163 14.32 4.63 8.73
CA ASN A 163 13.85 4.06 7.49
C ASN A 163 14.30 2.61 7.36
N VAL A 164 13.36 1.70 7.17
CA VAL A 164 13.63 0.29 6.88
C VAL A 164 13.56 0.10 5.36
N PRO A 165 14.69 -0.17 4.69
CA PRO A 165 14.74 -0.27 3.23
C PRO A 165 13.97 -1.50 2.72
N PRO A 166 13.58 -1.52 1.43
CA PRO A 166 12.95 -2.68 0.80
C PRO A 166 13.76 -3.96 1.01
N MET A 167 13.10 -5.04 1.41
CA MET A 167 13.70 -6.36 1.69
C MET A 167 14.88 -6.33 2.67
N GLY A 168 15.03 -5.24 3.42
CA GLY A 168 16.09 -5.03 4.39
C GLY A 168 15.62 -5.17 5.83
N SER A 169 16.55 -5.00 6.77
CA SER A 169 16.26 -5.05 8.20
C SER A 169 17.01 -3.96 8.96
N VAL A 170 16.44 -3.53 10.07
CA VAL A 170 17.04 -2.58 11.01
C VAL A 170 16.74 -3.02 12.42
N VAL A 171 17.71 -2.90 13.31
CA VAL A 171 17.55 -3.16 14.73
C VAL A 171 17.55 -1.82 15.47
N ILE A 172 16.52 -1.59 16.27
CA ILE A 172 16.44 -0.44 17.16
C ILE A 172 16.34 -0.88 18.63
N GLU A 173 16.95 -0.10 19.51
CA GLU A 173 16.95 -0.37 20.94
C GLU A 173 16.63 0.91 21.71
N PHE A 174 15.81 0.80 22.75
CA PHE A 174 15.47 1.91 23.62
C PHE A 174 15.28 1.45 25.07
N ASP A 175 15.46 2.41 25.99
CA ASP A 175 15.15 2.25 27.40
C ASP A 175 13.66 2.48 27.61
N ALA A 176 12.98 1.54 28.20
CA ALA A 176 11.58 1.65 28.58
C ALA A 176 11.45 2.45 29.89
N ASN A 177 11.74 3.74 29.84
CA ASN A 177 11.77 4.65 31.01
C ASN A 177 10.57 5.61 31.08
N GLU A 178 9.64 5.52 30.14
CA GLU A 178 8.41 6.31 30.12
C GLU A 178 7.25 5.58 30.80
N GLU A 179 6.05 6.07 30.62
CA GLU A 179 4.78 5.51 31.14
C GLU A 179 3.70 5.64 30.08
N GLU A 180 2.54 5.00 30.30
CA GLU A 180 1.34 5.08 29.45
C GLU A 180 1.49 4.41 28.07
N ASP A 181 1.01 5.09 27.02
CA ASP A 181 0.81 4.52 25.68
C ASP A 181 1.43 5.42 24.61
N TRP A 182 2.25 4.84 23.74
CA TRP A 182 2.99 5.55 22.73
C TRP A 182 2.76 4.98 21.35
N LEU A 183 2.47 5.82 20.37
CA LEU A 183 2.24 5.36 19.00
C LEU A 183 3.57 4.98 18.34
N PHE A 184 3.60 3.78 17.76
CA PHE A 184 4.65 3.28 16.87
C PHE A 184 4.05 3.06 15.47
N HIS A 185 4.55 3.76 14.45
CA HIS A 185 3.90 3.75 13.14
C HIS A 185 4.86 4.02 11.98
N CYS A 186 4.45 3.60 10.79
CA CYS A 186 5.08 4.06 9.57
C CYS A 186 4.75 5.55 9.33
N HIS A 187 5.75 6.36 9.03
CA HIS A 187 5.56 7.80 8.77
C HIS A 187 4.99 8.09 7.37
N ASN A 188 4.94 7.07 6.49
CA ASN A 188 4.09 7.14 5.31
C ASN A 188 2.62 7.05 5.77
N GLN A 189 1.89 8.15 5.56
CA GLN A 189 0.52 8.28 6.07
C GLN A 189 -0.45 7.24 5.51
N TYR A 190 -0.27 6.80 4.26
CA TYR A 190 -1.09 5.75 3.67
C TYR A 190 -0.86 4.42 4.40
N HIS A 191 0.39 4.04 4.62
CA HIS A 191 0.74 2.83 5.33
C HIS A 191 0.23 2.84 6.79
N MET A 192 0.40 3.96 7.49
CA MET A 192 -0.12 4.14 8.83
C MET A 192 -1.64 3.98 8.88
N LYS A 193 -2.36 4.71 8.00
CA LYS A 193 -3.83 4.74 8.01
C LYS A 193 -4.47 3.43 7.59
N THR A 194 -3.74 2.58 6.88
CA THR A 194 -4.23 1.28 6.41
C THR A 194 -3.75 0.11 7.27
N GLY A 195 -3.02 0.38 8.38
CA GLY A 195 -2.79 -0.62 9.41
C GLY A 195 -1.35 -0.81 9.88
N MET A 196 -0.33 -0.12 9.30
CA MET A 196 1.06 -0.23 9.76
C MET A 196 1.33 0.71 10.94
N ASN A 197 0.64 0.44 12.03
CA ASN A 197 0.84 1.12 13.31
C ASN A 197 0.51 0.19 14.48
N ARG A 198 1.02 0.51 15.67
CA ARG A 198 0.75 -0.14 16.95
C ARG A 198 0.84 0.90 18.06
N VAL A 199 0.27 0.57 19.19
CA VAL A 199 0.51 1.28 20.43
C VAL A 199 1.48 0.49 21.28
N VAL A 200 2.61 1.08 21.61
CA VAL A 200 3.55 0.56 22.60
C VAL A 200 3.02 0.97 23.97
N SER A 201 2.58 0.00 24.76
CA SER A 201 1.92 0.22 26.05
C SER A 201 2.76 -0.35 27.19
N TYR A 202 2.89 0.44 28.22
CA TYR A 202 3.52 0.02 29.47
C TYR A 202 2.53 -0.79 30.30
N GLU A 203 2.82 -2.08 30.59
CA GLU A 203 1.90 -3.03 31.20
C GLU A 203 1.27 -2.51 32.52
N ASP A 204 2.03 -1.72 33.31
CA ASP A 204 1.61 -1.25 34.63
C ASP A 204 0.85 0.09 34.60
N THR A 205 1.00 0.87 33.54
CA THR A 205 0.47 2.25 33.45
C THR A 205 -0.35 2.52 32.20
N SER A 206 -0.55 1.52 31.36
CA SER A 206 -1.32 1.65 30.13
C SER A 206 -2.75 2.12 30.38
N LEU A 207 -3.14 3.17 29.67
CA LEU A 207 -4.51 3.67 29.62
C LEU A 207 -5.25 3.17 28.38
N PHE A 208 -4.72 2.12 27.74
CA PHE A 208 -5.27 1.56 26.51
C PHE A 208 -6.68 1.02 26.75
N THR A 209 -7.67 1.83 26.44
CA THR A 209 -9.08 1.53 26.57
C THR A 209 -9.72 1.29 25.21
N ALA A 210 -10.95 0.76 25.19
CA ALA A 210 -11.73 0.62 23.96
C ALA A 210 -11.93 1.96 23.21
N ASP A 211 -11.88 3.09 23.90
CA ASP A 211 -11.99 4.42 23.27
C ASP A 211 -10.65 4.85 22.62
N VAL A 212 -9.53 4.59 23.26
CA VAL A 212 -8.19 4.78 22.66
C VAL A 212 -8.02 3.85 21.46
N GLU A 213 -8.46 2.62 21.59
CA GLU A 213 -8.46 1.65 20.49
C GLU A 213 -9.27 2.16 19.28
N LYS A 214 -10.43 2.80 19.48
CA LYS A 214 -11.20 3.42 18.39
C LYS A 214 -10.47 4.56 17.69
N LEU A 215 -9.70 5.38 18.44
CA LEU A 215 -8.93 6.48 17.88
C LEU A 215 -7.77 5.99 17.00
N ILE A 216 -7.20 4.85 17.33
CA ILE A 216 -6.02 4.26 16.68
C ILE A 216 -6.43 3.30 15.57
N ARG A 217 -7.56 2.59 15.76
CA ARG A 217 -8.10 1.74 14.70
C ARG A 217 -8.41 2.59 13.47
N PRO A 218 -7.74 2.35 12.35
CA PRO A 218 -8.17 2.96 11.12
C PRO A 218 -9.65 2.61 10.90
N SER A 219 -10.45 3.58 10.53
CA SER A 219 -11.81 3.31 10.05
C SER A 219 -11.70 2.27 8.94
N ARG A 220 -12.54 1.22 8.99
CA ARG A 220 -12.60 0.22 7.93
C ARG A 220 -12.73 0.96 6.60
N ARG A 221 -11.72 0.83 5.75
CA ARG A 221 -11.68 1.52 4.47
C ARG A 221 -11.84 0.48 3.39
N TRP A 222 -12.72 0.78 2.48
CA TRP A 222 -12.87 0.07 1.24
C TRP A 222 -12.10 0.83 0.16
N PHE A 223 -11.32 0.11 -0.58
CA PHE A 223 -10.59 0.61 -1.74
C PHE A 223 -11.21 -0.02 -2.97
N ASP A 224 -11.39 0.78 -4.00
CA ASP A 224 -11.80 0.31 -5.32
C ASP A 224 -10.59 0.25 -6.25
N VAL A 225 -10.54 -0.80 -7.03
CA VAL A 225 -9.57 -0.99 -8.10
C VAL A 225 -10.34 -1.24 -9.38
N ASN A 226 -9.96 -0.53 -10.42
CA ASN A 226 -10.59 -0.62 -11.74
C ASN A 226 -9.53 -0.90 -12.79
N ASN A 227 -9.62 -2.03 -13.46
CA ASN A 227 -8.78 -2.41 -14.56
C ASN A 227 -9.64 -2.53 -15.82
N PHE A 228 -9.21 -1.89 -16.88
CA PHE A 228 -9.90 -1.91 -18.15
C PHE A 228 -8.94 -2.27 -19.26
N HIS A 229 -9.25 -3.33 -19.97
CA HIS A 229 -8.47 -3.82 -21.11
C HIS A 229 -9.33 -3.81 -22.36
N ALA A 230 -8.95 -3.03 -23.34
CA ALA A 230 -9.63 -2.98 -24.63
C ALA A 230 -8.71 -3.50 -25.72
N MET A 231 -9.10 -4.62 -26.30
CA MET A 231 -8.40 -5.29 -27.39
C MET A 231 -9.23 -5.16 -28.67
N ASN A 232 -8.63 -5.42 -29.79
CA ASN A 232 -9.35 -5.45 -31.06
C ASN A 232 -10.30 -6.66 -31.19
N SER A 233 -10.16 -7.67 -30.36
CA SER A 233 -10.96 -8.92 -30.35
C SER A 233 -11.86 -9.07 -29.14
N PHE A 234 -11.51 -8.50 -28.00
CA PHE A 234 -12.29 -8.57 -26.76
C PHE A 234 -12.13 -7.34 -25.87
N LEU A 235 -12.98 -7.24 -24.87
CA LEU A 235 -12.96 -6.26 -23.82
C LEU A 235 -13.01 -6.99 -22.48
N ASP A 236 -12.11 -6.63 -21.58
CA ASP A 236 -12.00 -7.18 -20.23
C ASP A 236 -12.09 -6.01 -19.25
N TYR A 237 -12.96 -6.13 -18.26
CA TYR A 237 -13.14 -5.13 -17.20
C TYR A 237 -13.19 -5.82 -15.85
N GLU A 238 -12.31 -5.38 -14.97
CA GLU A 238 -12.27 -5.83 -13.58
C GLU A 238 -12.58 -4.66 -12.65
N LEU A 239 -13.50 -4.87 -11.73
CA LEU A 239 -13.83 -3.97 -10.65
C LEU A 239 -13.76 -4.73 -9.33
N SER A 240 -12.94 -4.27 -8.40
CA SER A 240 -12.92 -4.83 -7.06
C SER A 240 -13.11 -3.77 -5.98
N PHE A 241 -13.73 -4.19 -4.87
CA PHE A 241 -13.87 -3.43 -3.64
C PHE A 241 -13.25 -4.26 -2.53
N ALA A 242 -12.14 -3.81 -1.99
CA ALA A 242 -11.38 -4.55 -0.99
C ALA A 242 -11.20 -3.78 0.32
N ASP A 243 -11.19 -4.50 1.43
CA ASP A 243 -10.69 -4.03 2.72
C ASP A 243 -9.55 -4.94 3.22
N GLU A 244 -9.29 -4.93 4.51
CA GLU A 244 -8.19 -5.69 5.13
C GLU A 244 -8.24 -7.19 4.84
N ARG A 245 -9.44 -7.78 4.81
CA ARG A 245 -9.66 -9.23 4.67
C ARG A 245 -10.70 -9.60 3.63
N ASN A 246 -11.48 -8.68 3.16
CA ASN A 246 -12.62 -8.94 2.31
C ASN A 246 -12.44 -8.25 0.96
N GLU A 247 -12.83 -8.91 -0.10
CA GLU A 247 -12.86 -8.34 -1.44
C GLU A 247 -14.13 -8.81 -2.16
N PHE A 248 -14.83 -7.87 -2.79
CA PHE A 248 -15.86 -8.16 -3.77
C PHE A 248 -15.27 -7.87 -5.13
N ARG A 249 -15.21 -8.88 -5.98
CA ARG A 249 -14.65 -8.78 -7.34
C ARG A 249 -15.75 -9.01 -8.36
N PHE A 250 -15.74 -8.18 -9.37
CA PHE A 250 -16.59 -8.29 -10.54
C PHE A 250 -15.69 -8.25 -11.78
N GLU A 251 -15.77 -9.25 -12.60
CA GLU A 251 -15.02 -9.37 -13.85
C GLU A 251 -16.01 -9.55 -15.00
N LEU A 252 -15.77 -8.86 -16.10
CA LEU A 252 -16.53 -8.95 -17.33
C LEU A 252 -15.56 -9.17 -18.48
N ASP A 253 -15.57 -10.33 -19.06
CA ASP A 253 -14.93 -10.64 -20.33
C ASP A 253 -15.99 -10.67 -21.45
N THR A 254 -15.80 -9.94 -22.52
CA THR A 254 -16.74 -9.98 -23.66
C THR A 254 -16.01 -9.96 -24.99
N ASN A 255 -16.39 -10.87 -25.85
CA ASN A 255 -16.07 -10.78 -27.27
C ASN A 255 -16.98 -9.72 -27.92
N ILE A 256 -16.41 -8.82 -28.68
CA ILE A 256 -17.13 -7.69 -29.31
C ILE A 256 -18.32 -8.15 -30.17
N SER A 257 -18.36 -9.42 -30.56
CA SER A 257 -19.37 -9.94 -31.48
C SER A 257 -20.46 -10.83 -30.86
N ASP A 258 -20.16 -11.73 -29.93
CA ASP A 258 -21.11 -12.85 -29.71
C ASP A 258 -21.11 -13.54 -28.31
N SER A 259 -20.20 -13.27 -27.42
CA SER A 259 -20.16 -13.93 -26.09
C SER A 259 -19.71 -13.01 -24.96
N TYR A 260 -20.21 -13.29 -23.78
CA TYR A 260 -19.71 -12.63 -22.56
C TYR A 260 -19.61 -13.65 -21.41
N GLU A 261 -18.66 -13.36 -20.53
CA GLU A 261 -18.46 -14.07 -19.27
C GLU A 261 -18.43 -13.05 -18.13
N ILE A 262 -19.22 -13.25 -17.10
CA ILE A 262 -19.27 -12.41 -15.91
C ILE A 262 -18.93 -13.27 -14.71
N HIS A 263 -17.94 -12.85 -13.94
CA HIS A 263 -17.64 -13.40 -12.62
C HIS A 263 -18.00 -12.38 -11.56
N ALA A 264 -18.69 -12.81 -10.52
CA ALA A 264 -18.94 -12.02 -9.34
C ALA A 264 -18.59 -12.86 -8.11
N THR A 265 -17.51 -12.51 -7.41
CA THR A 265 -16.97 -13.27 -6.29
C THR A 265 -16.87 -12.42 -5.02
N TYR A 266 -16.94 -13.12 -3.90
CA TYR A 266 -16.53 -12.62 -2.60
C TYR A 266 -15.34 -13.43 -2.13
N ASP A 267 -14.24 -12.76 -1.83
CA ASP A 267 -12.96 -13.33 -1.39
C ASP A 267 -12.69 -12.96 0.07
N TYR A 268 -12.25 -13.94 0.85
CA TYR A 268 -11.79 -13.73 2.22
C TYR A 268 -10.31 -14.11 2.34
N TYR A 269 -9.46 -13.16 2.72
CA TYR A 269 -8.02 -13.33 2.82
C TYR A 269 -7.60 -13.87 4.19
N PHE A 270 -7.11 -15.09 4.24
CA PHE A 270 -6.49 -15.69 5.43
C PHE A 270 -5.14 -15.04 5.74
N ASN A 271 -4.38 -14.75 4.70
CA ASN A 271 -3.13 -13.99 4.74
C ASN A 271 -2.88 -13.34 3.35
N ARG A 272 -1.71 -12.72 3.17
CA ARG A 272 -1.37 -12.04 1.90
C ARG A 272 -1.21 -12.97 0.69
N PHE A 273 -1.08 -14.28 0.91
CA PHE A 273 -0.83 -15.27 -0.15
C PHE A 273 -2.01 -16.21 -0.40
N VAL A 274 -2.97 -16.24 0.52
CA VAL A 274 -4.07 -17.21 0.43
C VAL A 274 -5.39 -16.53 0.74
N SER A 275 -6.34 -16.63 -0.16
CA SER A 275 -7.76 -16.30 0.04
C SER A 275 -8.65 -17.47 -0.34
N GLY A 276 -9.82 -17.52 0.29
CA GLY A 276 -10.91 -18.40 -0.13
C GLY A 276 -11.98 -17.53 -0.78
N PHE A 277 -12.60 -18.01 -1.84
CA PHE A 277 -13.66 -17.29 -2.53
C PHE A 277 -14.88 -18.15 -2.79
N ALA A 278 -16.01 -17.47 -2.96
CA ALA A 278 -17.25 -18.05 -3.47
C ALA A 278 -17.99 -17.01 -4.31
N GLY A 279 -18.68 -17.46 -5.34
CA GLY A 279 -19.37 -16.55 -6.24
C GLY A 279 -20.20 -17.25 -7.30
N VAL A 280 -20.47 -16.50 -8.34
CA VAL A 280 -21.22 -16.97 -9.51
C VAL A 280 -20.48 -16.62 -10.79
N GLU A 281 -20.61 -17.49 -11.76
CA GLU A 281 -20.13 -17.32 -13.11
C GLU A 281 -21.33 -17.38 -14.05
N ILE A 282 -21.49 -16.39 -14.91
CA ILE A 282 -22.55 -16.27 -15.89
C ILE A 282 -21.90 -16.26 -17.26
N ARG A 283 -22.20 -17.25 -18.10
CA ARG A 283 -21.70 -17.35 -19.47
C ARG A 283 -22.84 -17.33 -20.46
N GLU A 284 -22.70 -16.56 -21.51
CA GLU A 284 -23.61 -16.63 -22.68
C GLU A 284 -22.80 -16.80 -23.97
N HIS A 285 -23.06 -17.87 -24.68
CA HIS A 285 -22.48 -18.15 -25.99
C HIS A 285 -23.59 -18.13 -27.05
N HIS A 286 -23.28 -17.75 -28.25
CA HIS A 286 -24.25 -17.54 -29.37
C HIS A 286 -25.18 -18.73 -29.68
N HIS A 287 -24.91 -19.92 -29.18
CA HIS A 287 -25.68 -21.16 -29.49
C HIS A 287 -26.38 -21.82 -28.29
N GLY A 288 -26.41 -21.21 -27.12
CA GLY A 288 -27.12 -21.75 -25.95
C GLY A 288 -26.90 -20.88 -24.71
N LYS A 289 -27.94 -20.76 -23.86
CA LYS A 289 -27.73 -20.25 -22.51
C LYS A 289 -27.01 -21.33 -21.72
N ASP A 290 -25.75 -21.12 -21.44
CA ASP A 290 -25.12 -21.85 -20.35
C ASP A 290 -25.76 -21.39 -19.04
N HIS A 291 -25.99 -22.32 -18.12
CA HIS A 291 -26.61 -22.02 -16.85
C HIS A 291 -25.64 -21.22 -15.99
N ASP A 292 -26.17 -20.27 -15.18
CA ASP A 292 -25.43 -19.65 -14.10
C ASP A 292 -24.81 -20.72 -13.21
N ILE A 293 -23.52 -20.63 -12.97
CA ILE A 293 -22.74 -21.66 -12.28
C ILE A 293 -22.25 -21.07 -10.96
N GLY A 294 -22.57 -21.74 -9.84
CA GLY A 294 -21.97 -21.44 -8.56
C GLY A 294 -20.51 -21.89 -8.55
N ILE A 295 -19.59 -21.03 -8.12
CA ILE A 295 -18.16 -21.30 -8.01
C ILE A 295 -17.65 -21.06 -6.60
N ALA A 296 -16.68 -21.87 -6.16
CA ALA A 296 -15.96 -21.67 -4.92
C ALA A 296 -14.54 -22.21 -5.03
N GLY A 297 -13.61 -21.62 -4.28
CA GLY A 297 -12.24 -22.07 -4.39
C GLY A 297 -11.25 -21.34 -3.47
N LEU A 298 -9.99 -21.47 -3.85
CA LEU A 298 -8.86 -20.84 -3.18
C LEU A 298 -8.01 -20.11 -4.21
N ASN A 299 -7.59 -18.91 -3.88
CA ASN A 299 -6.51 -18.19 -4.56
C ASN A 299 -5.24 -18.33 -3.73
N VAL A 300 -4.15 -18.74 -4.38
CA VAL A 300 -2.85 -18.93 -3.74
C VAL A 300 -1.78 -18.29 -4.60
N THR A 301 -1.10 -17.27 -4.05
CA THR A 301 0.10 -16.71 -4.68
C THR A 301 1.30 -17.59 -4.36
N LEU A 302 1.81 -18.24 -5.38
CA LEU A 302 2.98 -19.13 -5.32
C LEU A 302 4.28 -18.31 -5.37
N PRO A 303 5.46 -18.92 -5.09
CA PRO A 303 6.75 -18.28 -5.32
C PRO A 303 6.88 -17.75 -6.75
N MET A 304 7.69 -16.69 -6.94
CA MET A 304 7.87 -15.96 -8.19
C MET A 304 6.61 -15.18 -8.65
N LEU A 305 5.70 -14.87 -7.72
CA LEU A 305 4.47 -14.11 -7.99
C LEU A 305 3.59 -14.77 -9.07
N ILE A 306 3.48 -16.09 -9.01
CA ILE A 306 2.53 -16.84 -9.81
C ILE A 306 1.24 -16.94 -9.01
N ASP A 307 0.17 -16.34 -9.49
CA ASP A 307 -1.15 -16.47 -8.91
C ASP A 307 -1.80 -17.73 -9.42
N SER A 308 -2.35 -18.51 -8.49
CA SER A 308 -3.05 -19.76 -8.81
C SER A 308 -4.46 -19.72 -8.23
N GLU A 309 -5.45 -19.92 -9.07
CA GLU A 309 -6.84 -20.11 -8.69
C GLU A 309 -7.22 -21.59 -8.76
N TRP A 310 -7.73 -22.13 -7.66
CA TRP A 310 -8.18 -23.51 -7.51
C TRP A 310 -9.69 -23.49 -7.32
N ARG A 311 -10.44 -23.80 -8.35
CA ARG A 311 -11.89 -23.60 -8.42
C ARG A 311 -12.66 -24.91 -8.61
N VAL A 312 -13.79 -25.02 -7.91
CA VAL A 312 -14.79 -26.08 -8.13
C VAL A 312 -16.13 -25.39 -8.38
N ASN A 313 -16.88 -25.87 -9.37
CA ASN A 313 -18.21 -25.40 -9.64
C ASN A 313 -19.29 -26.31 -9.00
N ASP A 314 -20.55 -25.89 -9.02
CA ASP A 314 -21.70 -26.62 -8.48
C ASP A 314 -21.97 -27.96 -9.16
N HIS A 315 -21.40 -28.20 -10.36
CA HIS A 315 -21.43 -29.49 -11.07
C HIS A 315 -20.25 -30.41 -10.69
N GLY A 316 -19.39 -30.00 -9.77
CA GLY A 316 -18.22 -30.76 -9.32
C GLY A 316 -17.03 -30.74 -10.28
N ARG A 317 -17.02 -29.88 -11.30
CA ARG A 317 -15.87 -29.68 -12.18
C ARG A 317 -14.78 -28.89 -11.43
N PHE A 318 -13.57 -29.40 -11.48
CA PHE A 318 -12.38 -28.74 -10.98
C PHE A 318 -11.67 -27.99 -12.10
N ARG A 319 -11.26 -26.74 -11.84
CA ARG A 319 -10.39 -25.94 -12.72
C ARG A 319 -9.23 -25.39 -11.90
N LEU A 320 -8.03 -25.50 -12.44
CA LEU A 320 -6.85 -24.79 -11.96
C LEU A 320 -6.46 -23.77 -13.01
N GLU A 321 -6.30 -22.53 -12.59
CA GLU A 321 -5.76 -21.46 -13.41
C GLU A 321 -4.46 -20.95 -12.79
N LEU A 322 -3.48 -20.65 -13.63
CA LEU A 322 -2.19 -20.06 -13.27
C LEU A 322 -1.98 -18.82 -14.11
N GLN A 323 -1.56 -17.74 -13.46
CA GLN A 323 -1.23 -16.51 -14.16
C GLN A 323 -0.06 -15.77 -13.47
N SER A 324 0.66 -14.95 -14.25
CA SER A 324 1.70 -14.08 -13.71
C SER A 324 2.00 -12.93 -14.66
N GLU A 325 2.45 -11.83 -14.10
CA GLU A 325 3.00 -10.70 -14.85
C GLU A 325 4.50 -10.55 -14.52
N LEU A 326 5.33 -10.54 -15.55
CA LEU A 326 6.78 -10.38 -15.44
C LEU A 326 7.20 -9.06 -16.04
N GLN A 327 7.77 -8.17 -15.23
CA GLN A 327 8.30 -6.90 -15.68
C GLN A 327 9.80 -7.05 -15.95
N PHE A 328 10.23 -6.98 -17.22
CA PHE A 328 11.65 -7.13 -17.63
C PHE A 328 12.43 -5.83 -17.56
N THR A 329 11.76 -4.72 -17.91
CA THR A 329 12.33 -3.38 -17.87
C THR A 329 11.28 -2.38 -17.39
N ARG A 330 11.67 -1.10 -17.23
CA ARG A 330 10.68 -0.05 -16.88
C ARG A 330 9.49 0.03 -17.85
N HIS A 331 9.68 -0.37 -19.10
CA HIS A 331 8.68 -0.24 -20.14
C HIS A 331 8.14 -1.57 -20.67
N PHE A 332 8.90 -2.65 -20.63
CA PHE A 332 8.51 -3.94 -21.20
C PHE A 332 8.18 -4.95 -20.11
N GLY A 333 7.02 -5.57 -20.26
CA GLY A 333 6.52 -6.66 -19.44
C GLY A 333 5.91 -7.78 -20.29
N PHE A 334 5.67 -8.90 -19.66
CA PHE A 334 5.04 -10.08 -20.24
C PHE A 334 4.05 -10.62 -19.22
N ASP A 335 2.81 -10.84 -19.62
CA ASP A 335 1.82 -11.55 -18.83
C ASP A 335 1.45 -12.86 -19.50
N TRP A 336 1.06 -13.81 -18.67
CA TRP A 336 0.56 -15.08 -19.15
C TRP A 336 -0.51 -15.63 -18.21
N ARG A 337 -1.48 -16.35 -18.81
CA ARG A 337 -2.53 -17.09 -18.13
C ARG A 337 -2.62 -18.46 -18.78
N TRP A 338 -2.84 -19.49 -17.99
CA TRP A 338 -3.08 -20.85 -18.44
C TRP A 338 -4.02 -21.57 -17.47
N ASN A 339 -4.90 -22.42 -17.98
CA ASN A 339 -5.78 -23.22 -17.14
C ASN A 339 -5.92 -24.67 -17.61
N THR A 340 -6.56 -25.50 -16.79
CA THR A 340 -6.77 -26.93 -17.05
C THR A 340 -7.78 -27.26 -18.17
N ASP A 341 -8.53 -26.25 -18.63
CA ASP A 341 -9.44 -26.39 -19.78
C ASP A 341 -8.71 -26.20 -21.13
N ASN A 342 -7.37 -26.13 -21.09
CA ASN A 342 -6.46 -25.86 -22.21
C ASN A 342 -6.60 -24.48 -22.83
N GLU A 343 -7.08 -23.51 -22.07
CA GLU A 343 -7.08 -22.12 -22.44
C GLU A 343 -5.77 -21.47 -21.99
N TYR A 344 -5.22 -20.62 -22.85
CA TYR A 344 -4.06 -19.82 -22.52
C TYR A 344 -4.16 -18.43 -23.14
N ARG A 345 -3.54 -17.47 -22.47
CA ARG A 345 -3.32 -16.10 -22.94
C ARG A 345 -1.88 -15.72 -22.69
N TYR A 346 -1.23 -15.11 -23.66
CA TYR A 346 0.09 -14.52 -23.53
C TYR A 346 0.03 -13.07 -24.01
N GLY A 347 0.59 -12.15 -23.22
CA GLY A 347 0.62 -10.73 -23.52
C GLY A 347 2.04 -10.16 -23.46
N LEU A 348 2.44 -9.40 -24.50
CA LEU A 348 3.65 -8.57 -24.46
C LEU A 348 3.23 -7.12 -24.29
N ASN A 349 3.65 -6.52 -23.19
CA ASN A 349 3.20 -5.21 -22.74
C ASN A 349 4.29 -4.15 -22.91
N TYR A 350 3.91 -2.98 -23.42
CA TYR A 350 4.73 -1.79 -23.42
C TYR A 350 4.09 -0.70 -22.58
N ARG A 351 4.69 -0.35 -21.45
CA ARG A 351 4.23 0.68 -20.52
C ARG A 351 4.52 2.08 -21.06
N VAL A 352 3.50 2.79 -21.46
CA VAL A 352 3.58 4.19 -21.92
C VAL A 352 3.75 5.14 -20.72
N ASN A 353 2.95 4.92 -19.68
CA ASN A 353 3.02 5.63 -18.39
C ASN A 353 2.39 4.77 -17.28
N ASN A 354 2.20 5.34 -16.07
CA ASN A 354 1.68 4.60 -14.91
C ASN A 354 0.22 4.10 -15.08
N ARG A 355 -0.51 4.60 -16.08
CA ARG A 355 -1.92 4.26 -16.31
C ARG A 355 -2.17 3.50 -17.60
N TRP A 356 -1.29 3.60 -18.60
CA TRP A 356 -1.52 3.09 -19.93
C TRP A 356 -0.44 2.11 -20.36
N LEU A 357 -0.85 0.93 -20.80
CA LEU A 357 -0.02 -0.05 -21.49
C LEU A 357 -0.57 -0.31 -22.89
N LEU A 358 0.33 -0.47 -23.84
CA LEU A 358 0.04 -1.08 -25.14
C LEU A 358 0.35 -2.58 -25.03
N THR A 359 -0.51 -3.43 -25.55
CA THR A 359 -0.32 -4.89 -25.48
C THR A 359 -0.48 -5.55 -26.84
N LEU A 360 0.35 -6.56 -27.09
CA LEU A 360 0.17 -7.55 -28.13
C LEU A 360 -0.17 -8.84 -27.41
N HIS A 361 -1.24 -9.53 -27.83
CA HIS A 361 -1.65 -10.76 -27.17
C HIS A 361 -1.94 -11.87 -28.17
N THR A 362 -1.81 -13.12 -27.69
CA THR A 362 -2.36 -14.31 -28.30
C THR A 362 -3.20 -15.04 -27.25
N ASP A 363 -4.38 -15.46 -27.65
CA ASP A 363 -5.39 -16.06 -26.77
C ASP A 363 -6.11 -17.19 -27.49
N THR A 364 -6.38 -18.29 -26.81
CA THR A 364 -7.07 -19.44 -27.40
C THR A 364 -8.55 -19.20 -27.68
N GLU A 365 -9.19 -18.30 -26.94
CA GLU A 365 -10.62 -18.00 -27.06
C GLU A 365 -10.85 -16.82 -28.00
N TYR A 366 -10.05 -15.76 -27.87
CA TYR A 366 -10.23 -14.49 -28.58
C TYR A 366 -9.25 -14.27 -29.75
N GLY A 367 -8.28 -15.18 -29.93
CA GLY A 367 -7.28 -15.11 -31.01
C GLY A 367 -6.16 -14.11 -30.75
N ASP A 368 -5.45 -13.76 -31.82
CA ASP A 368 -4.32 -12.82 -31.77
C ASP A 368 -4.82 -11.38 -31.89
N GLY A 369 -4.21 -10.46 -31.13
CA GLY A 369 -4.65 -9.09 -31.19
C GLY A 369 -3.68 -8.05 -30.60
N VAL A 370 -4.14 -6.81 -30.71
CA VAL A 370 -3.47 -5.64 -30.14
C VAL A 370 -4.48 -4.84 -29.33
N GLY A 371 -4.01 -4.16 -28.30
CA GLY A 371 -4.91 -3.37 -27.49
C GLY A 371 -4.21 -2.45 -26.50
N VAL A 372 -5.03 -1.89 -25.62
CA VAL A 372 -4.59 -1.04 -24.52
C VAL A 372 -5.13 -1.55 -23.19
N LYS A 373 -4.32 -1.48 -22.16
CA LYS A 373 -4.71 -1.71 -20.78
C LYS A 373 -4.68 -0.36 -20.05
N PHE A 374 -5.71 -0.10 -19.25
CA PHE A 374 -5.82 1.10 -18.44
C PHE A 374 -6.04 0.72 -16.97
N PHE A 375 -5.28 1.34 -16.08
CA PHE A 375 -5.33 1.13 -14.63
C PHE A 375 -5.72 2.43 -13.93
N TYR A 376 -6.71 2.37 -13.05
CA TYR A 376 -7.21 3.51 -12.29
C TYR A 376 -7.17 3.25 -10.79
#